data_3e8938ccdbd1aa8e895b3d4d8b2d6d9e
#
_entry.id   3e8938ccdbd1aa8e895b3d4d8b2d6d9e
#
_cell.length_a   1.000
_cell.length_b   1.000
_cell.length_c   1.000
_cell.angle_alpha   90.00
_cell.angle_beta   90.00
_cell.angle_gamma   90.00
#
_symmetry.space_group_name_H-M   'P 1'
#
loop_
_entity.id
_entity.type
_entity.pdbx_description
1 polymer ?
#
loop_
_entity_poly.entity_id
_entity_poly.type
_entity_poly.pdbx_seq_one_letter_code
_entity_poly.pdbx_strand_id
1 'polypeptide(L)'
;MEKYHVLVVEDDKEIRDGIEIYLKSQGYEVFKAADGIEGLEIIYREEIHLAIVDVMMPRKDGIQMVMEMRKDYDFPVIMLSAKSEEVDKILGLNMGADDYVTKPFTPLELLARV
;
A
#
# COMPACT_ATOMS: atom_id res chain seq x y z
N MET A 1 15.85 18.85 3.14
CA MET A 1 15.70 17.46 3.60
C MET A 1 14.83 16.69 2.63
N GLU A 2 15.30 15.56 2.15
CA GLU A 2 14.51 14.76 1.22
C GLU A 2 13.32 14.12 1.93
N LYS A 3 12.19 14.10 1.25
CA LYS A 3 11.00 13.42 1.75
C LYS A 3 11.00 11.98 1.28
N TYR A 4 10.53 11.07 2.13
CA TYR A 4 10.27 9.72 1.69
C TYR A 4 8.98 9.69 0.87
N HIS A 5 8.99 8.90 -0.20
CA HIS A 5 7.87 8.76 -1.11
C HIS A 5 7.06 7.52 -0.73
N VAL A 6 5.79 7.72 -0.41
CA VAL A 6 4.88 6.63 -0.04
C VAL A 6 3.81 6.51 -1.11
N LEU A 7 3.66 5.31 -1.66
CA LEU A 7 2.59 5.01 -2.61
C LEU A 7 1.42 4.40 -1.85
N VAL A 8 0.22 4.93 -2.07
CA VAL A 8 -1.01 4.40 -1.49
C VAL A 8 -1.88 3.86 -2.61
N VAL A 9 -2.11 2.55 -2.61
CA VAL A 9 -2.95 1.88 -3.61
C VAL A 9 -4.20 1.38 -2.92
N GLU A 10 -5.32 2.05 -3.13
CA GLU A 10 -6.60 1.78 -2.48
C GLU A 10 -7.72 2.26 -3.40
N ASP A 11 -8.70 1.39 -3.68
CA ASP A 11 -9.81 1.75 -4.56
C ASP A 11 -10.86 2.63 -3.89
N ASP A 12 -10.99 2.56 -2.56
CA ASP A 12 -11.90 3.42 -1.81
C ASP A 12 -11.30 4.82 -1.67
N LYS A 13 -11.94 5.79 -2.29
CA LYS A 13 -11.44 7.16 -2.31
C LYS A 13 -11.33 7.77 -0.92
N GLU A 14 -12.29 7.51 -0.04
CA GLU A 14 -12.28 8.08 1.31
C GLU A 14 -11.12 7.54 2.13
N ILE A 15 -10.88 6.22 2.05
CA ILE A 15 -9.76 5.59 2.73
C ILE A 15 -8.44 6.10 2.16
N ARG A 16 -8.33 6.14 0.85
CA ARG A 16 -7.13 6.61 0.15
C ARG A 16 -6.77 8.05 0.53
N ASP A 17 -7.76 8.94 0.48
CA ASP A 17 -7.55 10.35 0.81
C ASP A 17 -7.25 10.56 2.29
N GLY A 18 -7.88 9.77 3.17
CA GLY A 18 -7.61 9.81 4.61
C GLY A 18 -6.16 9.42 4.92
N ILE A 19 -5.67 8.37 4.30
CA ILE A 19 -4.28 7.93 4.47
C ILE A 19 -3.34 9.02 3.97
N GLU A 20 -3.64 9.62 2.83
CA GLU A 20 -2.83 10.73 2.29
C GLU A 20 -2.69 11.87 3.28
N ILE A 21 -3.80 12.30 3.87
CA ILE A 21 -3.79 13.42 4.82
C ILE A 21 -2.87 13.12 5.99
N TYR A 22 -2.96 11.91 6.55
CA TYR A 22 -2.13 11.53 7.70
C TYR A 22 -0.65 11.44 7.33
N LEU A 23 -0.33 10.84 6.21
CA LEU A 23 1.06 10.71 5.77
C LEU A 23 1.68 12.07 5.48
N LYS A 24 0.94 12.96 4.83
CA LYS A 24 1.43 14.32 4.58
C LYS A 24 1.67 15.08 5.88
N SER A 25 0.83 14.86 6.90
CA SER A 25 1.03 15.50 8.20
C SER A 25 2.33 15.07 8.87
N GLN A 26 2.87 13.91 8.49
CA GLN A 26 4.12 13.40 9.02
C GLN A 26 5.34 13.71 8.12
N GLY A 27 5.12 14.50 7.08
CA GLY A 27 6.21 14.93 6.20
C GLY A 27 6.51 14.03 5.02
N TYR A 28 5.68 13.04 4.75
CA TYR A 28 5.87 12.16 3.59
C TYR A 28 5.29 12.79 2.31
N GLU A 29 5.92 12.48 1.19
CA GLU A 29 5.34 12.79 -0.11
C GLU A 29 4.51 11.58 -0.54
N VAL A 30 3.26 11.80 -0.95
CA VAL A 30 2.28 10.73 -1.18
C VAL A 30 1.88 10.67 -2.64
N PHE A 31 1.97 9.46 -3.22
CA PHE A 31 1.44 9.16 -4.54
C PHE A 31 0.24 8.25 -4.35
N LYS A 32 -0.82 8.46 -5.13
CA LYS A 32 -2.07 7.70 -4.98
C LYS A 32 -2.40 6.93 -6.25
N ALA A 33 -2.91 5.72 -6.06
CA ALA A 33 -3.42 4.89 -7.15
C ALA A 33 -4.73 4.23 -6.72
N ALA A 34 -5.64 4.05 -7.65
CA ALA A 34 -6.95 3.45 -7.38
C ALA A 34 -6.96 1.94 -7.60
N ASP A 35 -5.94 1.39 -8.22
CA ASP A 35 -5.80 -0.06 -8.44
C ASP A 35 -4.35 -0.45 -8.68
N GLY A 36 -4.12 -1.75 -8.83
CA GLY A 36 -2.76 -2.27 -9.00
C GLY A 36 -2.09 -1.87 -10.30
N ILE A 37 -2.86 -1.62 -11.35
CA ILE A 37 -2.29 -1.19 -12.63
C ILE A 37 -1.71 0.22 -12.50
N GLU A 38 -2.50 1.14 -11.94
CA GLU A 38 -2.02 2.50 -11.68
C GLU A 38 -0.85 2.50 -10.70
N GLY A 39 -0.90 1.63 -9.68
CA GLY A 39 0.17 1.50 -8.70
C GLY A 39 1.48 1.10 -9.35
N LEU A 40 1.47 0.11 -10.23
CA LEU A 40 2.66 -0.32 -10.95
C LEU A 40 3.21 0.76 -11.86
N GLU A 41 2.33 1.50 -12.55
CA GLU A 41 2.75 2.62 -13.39
C GLU A 41 3.52 3.67 -12.60
N ILE A 42 3.04 3.97 -11.39
CA ILE A 42 3.71 4.93 -10.52
C ILE A 42 5.06 4.40 -10.04
N ILE A 43 5.13 3.13 -9.67
CA ILE A 43 6.38 2.50 -9.24
C ILE A 43 7.45 2.58 -10.35
N TYR A 44 7.06 2.36 -11.59
CA TYR A 44 8.00 2.41 -12.72
C TYR A 44 8.42 3.82 -13.10
N ARG A 45 7.62 4.83 -12.72
CA ARG A 45 7.86 6.23 -13.07
C ARG A 45 8.53 7.04 -11.97
N GLU A 46 8.17 6.77 -10.71
CA GLU A 46 8.63 7.53 -9.55
C GLU A 46 9.46 6.66 -8.61
N GLU A 47 10.35 7.29 -7.85
CA GLU A 47 11.08 6.59 -6.80
C GLU A 47 10.14 6.40 -5.60
N ILE A 48 9.86 5.16 -5.22
CA ILE A 48 8.99 4.83 -4.10
C ILE A 48 9.81 4.16 -3.01
N HIS A 49 9.62 4.59 -1.76
CA HIS A 49 10.33 4.06 -0.59
C HIS A 49 9.48 3.10 0.24
N LEU A 50 8.15 3.22 0.15
CA LEU A 50 7.20 2.37 0.85
C LEU A 50 5.88 2.35 0.09
N ALA A 51 5.22 1.20 0.02
CA ALA A 51 3.89 1.10 -0.56
C ALA A 51 2.89 0.59 0.48
N ILE A 52 1.70 1.19 0.49
CA ILE A 52 0.55 0.74 1.28
C ILE A 52 -0.47 0.28 0.25
N VAL A 53 -0.79 -1.02 0.24
CA VAL A 53 -1.54 -1.64 -0.84
C VAL A 53 -2.75 -2.41 -0.29
N ASP A 54 -3.94 -2.10 -0.80
CA ASP A 54 -5.14 -2.87 -0.47
C ASP A 54 -5.11 -4.22 -1.18
N VAL A 55 -5.50 -5.27 -0.48
CA VAL A 55 -5.54 -6.63 -1.04
C VAL A 55 -6.63 -6.72 -2.13
N MET A 56 -7.83 -6.23 -1.83
CA MET A 56 -8.98 -6.38 -2.73
C MET A 56 -9.23 -5.12 -3.54
N MET A 57 -8.88 -5.17 -4.82
CA MET A 57 -9.07 -4.05 -5.74
C MET A 57 -9.54 -4.57 -7.11
N PRO A 58 -10.26 -3.73 -7.89
CA PRO A 58 -10.61 -4.09 -9.25
C PRO A 58 -9.38 -4.14 -10.17
N ARG A 59 -9.52 -4.75 -11.31
CA ARG A 59 -8.51 -4.93 -12.35
C ARG A 59 -7.33 -5.78 -11.87
N LYS A 60 -6.41 -5.22 -11.09
CA LYS A 60 -5.29 -5.97 -10.55
C LYS A 60 -5.28 -5.81 -9.03
N ASP A 61 -5.45 -6.90 -8.29
CA ASP A 61 -5.48 -6.85 -6.83
C ASP A 61 -4.09 -6.63 -6.23
N GLY A 62 -4.07 -6.36 -4.91
CA GLY A 62 -2.84 -6.02 -4.22
C GLY A 62 -1.81 -7.14 -4.19
N ILE A 63 -2.26 -8.39 -4.11
CA ILE A 63 -1.35 -9.55 -4.09
C ILE A 63 -0.65 -9.68 -5.43
N GLN A 64 -1.41 -9.60 -6.53
CA GLN A 64 -0.84 -9.66 -7.88
C GLN A 64 0.15 -8.52 -8.12
N MET A 65 -0.21 -7.32 -7.68
CA MET A 65 0.66 -6.15 -7.80
C MET A 65 1.99 -6.37 -7.06
N VAL A 66 1.94 -6.85 -5.83
CA VAL A 66 3.15 -7.07 -5.02
C VAL A 66 4.02 -8.16 -5.64
N MET A 67 3.42 -9.25 -6.10
CA MET A 67 4.17 -10.31 -6.79
C MET A 67 4.90 -9.76 -8.01
N GLU A 68 4.24 -8.93 -8.79
CA GLU A 68 4.82 -8.35 -10.00
C GLU A 68 5.94 -7.36 -9.68
N MET A 69 5.73 -6.47 -8.72
CA MET A 69 6.76 -5.49 -8.37
C MET A 69 7.99 -6.13 -7.72
N ARG A 70 7.84 -7.25 -7.01
CA ARG A 70 8.96 -7.93 -6.35
C ARG A 70 9.97 -8.53 -7.31
N LYS A 71 9.66 -8.61 -8.59
CA LYS A 71 10.62 -9.03 -9.60
C LYS A 71 11.74 -7.99 -9.77
N ASP A 72 11.43 -6.73 -9.53
CA ASP A 72 12.36 -5.62 -9.80
C ASP A 72 12.60 -4.69 -8.60
N TYR A 73 11.77 -4.76 -7.56
CA TYR A 73 11.80 -3.82 -6.43
C TYR A 73 11.71 -4.56 -5.09
N ASP A 74 12.38 -4.02 -4.08
CA ASP A 74 12.45 -4.64 -2.76
C ASP A 74 12.05 -3.70 -1.60
N PHE A 75 11.50 -2.54 -1.90
CA PHE A 75 11.09 -1.61 -0.83
C PHE A 75 9.94 -2.19 0.01
N PRO A 76 9.77 -1.73 1.29
CA PRO A 76 8.74 -2.27 2.17
C PRO A 76 7.32 -2.08 1.65
N VAL A 77 6.47 -3.07 1.90
CA VAL A 77 5.06 -3.06 1.53
C VAL A 77 4.20 -3.39 2.74
N ILE A 78 3.20 -2.55 3.01
CA ILE A 78 2.18 -2.80 4.04
C ILE A 78 0.88 -3.12 3.32
N MET A 79 0.31 -4.31 3.58
CA MET A 79 -0.96 -4.71 2.98
C MET A 79 -2.12 -4.28 3.87
N LEU A 80 -3.22 -3.83 3.26
CA LEU A 80 -4.47 -3.53 3.95
C LEU A 80 -5.50 -4.60 3.59
N SER A 81 -6.23 -5.11 4.58
CA SER A 81 -7.26 -6.12 4.31
C SER A 81 -8.45 -5.99 5.25
N ALA A 82 -9.57 -6.63 4.87
CA ALA A 82 -10.71 -6.76 5.76
C ALA A 82 -10.43 -7.85 6.81
N LYS A 83 -11.09 -7.76 7.97
CA LYS A 83 -10.92 -8.72 9.07
C LYS A 83 -11.19 -10.17 8.66
N SER A 84 -12.09 -10.37 7.71
CA SER A 84 -12.49 -11.70 7.26
C SER A 84 -11.49 -12.35 6.30
N GLU A 85 -10.41 -11.68 5.97
CA GLU A 85 -9.46 -12.13 4.94
C GLU A 85 -8.16 -12.70 5.53
N GLU A 86 -8.28 -13.59 6.51
CA GLU A 86 -7.11 -14.23 7.13
C GLU A 86 -6.25 -15.01 6.13
N VAL A 87 -6.90 -15.68 5.18
CA VAL A 87 -6.19 -16.43 4.14
C VAL A 87 -5.39 -15.49 3.24
N ASP A 88 -5.99 -14.36 2.88
CA ASP A 88 -5.32 -13.35 2.05
C ASP A 88 -4.15 -12.74 2.80
N LYS A 89 -4.27 -12.59 4.11
CA LYS A 89 -3.18 -12.10 4.97
C LYS A 89 -1.95 -12.99 4.87
N ILE A 90 -2.16 -14.30 5.00
CA ILE A 90 -1.07 -15.28 4.91
C ILE A 90 -0.44 -15.25 3.52
N LEU A 91 -1.27 -15.21 2.48
CA LEU A 91 -0.80 -15.14 1.10
C LEU A 91 -0.02 -13.86 0.84
N GLY A 92 -0.51 -12.72 1.34
CA GLY A 92 0.18 -11.44 1.17
C GLY A 92 1.58 -11.44 1.76
N LEU A 93 1.74 -11.97 2.96
CA LEU A 93 3.05 -12.06 3.61
C LEU A 93 3.98 -13.03 2.88
N ASN A 94 3.45 -14.16 2.42
CA ASN A 94 4.23 -15.14 1.66
C ASN A 94 4.65 -14.63 0.29
N MET A 95 3.91 -13.66 -0.25
CA MET A 95 4.17 -13.09 -1.59
C MET A 95 5.07 -11.86 -1.55
N GLY A 96 5.60 -11.50 -0.39
CA GLY A 96 6.58 -10.44 -0.28
C GLY A 96 6.15 -9.17 0.44
N ALA A 97 4.99 -9.16 1.08
CA ALA A 97 4.61 -8.03 1.92
C ALA A 97 5.38 -8.10 3.24
N ASP A 98 5.75 -6.94 3.76
CA ASP A 98 6.54 -6.84 4.99
C ASP A 98 5.70 -6.69 6.24
N ASP A 99 4.48 -6.19 6.10
CA ASP A 99 3.57 -6.01 7.22
C ASP A 99 2.12 -6.01 6.73
N TYR A 100 1.20 -5.96 7.66
CA TYR A 100 -0.21 -6.16 7.38
C TYR A 100 -1.07 -5.37 8.38
N VAL A 101 -2.07 -4.65 7.89
CA VAL A 101 -2.99 -3.89 8.72
C VAL A 101 -4.42 -4.28 8.34
N THR A 102 -5.22 -4.67 9.33
CA THR A 102 -6.60 -5.11 9.11
C THR A 102 -7.57 -3.93 9.18
N LYS A 103 -8.47 -3.83 8.20
CA LYS A 103 -9.57 -2.86 8.24
C LYS A 103 -10.68 -3.32 9.18
N PRO A 104 -11.34 -2.44 9.91
CA PRO A 104 -11.05 -1.02 10.01
C PRO A 104 -9.80 -0.79 10.86
N PHE A 105 -8.99 0.18 10.49
CA PHE A 105 -7.80 0.55 11.23
C PHE A 105 -7.87 2.03 11.62
N THR A 106 -7.16 2.41 12.68
CA THR A 106 -7.00 3.81 13.02
C THR A 106 -5.81 4.36 12.24
N PRO A 107 -5.81 5.66 11.94
CA PRO A 107 -4.63 6.27 11.32
C PRO A 107 -3.36 6.06 12.15
N LEU A 108 -3.50 6.05 13.47
CA LEU A 108 -2.37 5.84 14.37
C LEU A 108 -1.76 4.44 14.22
N GLU A 109 -2.60 3.41 14.05
CA GLU A 109 -2.12 2.04 13.80
C GLU A 109 -1.31 1.97 12.51
N LEU A 110 -1.80 2.61 11.46
CA LEU A 110 -1.11 2.62 10.17
C LEU A 110 0.22 3.37 10.27
N LEU A 111 0.23 4.53 10.91
CA LEU A 111 1.45 5.32 11.09
C LEU A 111 2.51 4.56 11.90
N ALA A 112 2.10 3.76 12.86
CA ALA A 112 3.02 2.96 13.66
C ALA A 112 3.74 1.91 12.81
N ARG A 113 3.16 1.48 11.68
CA ARG A 113 3.75 0.50 10.79
C ARG A 113 4.64 1.13 9.71
N VAL A 114 4.40 2.39 9.41
CA VAL A 114 5.19 3.14 8.45
C VAL A 114 6.53 3.56 9.07
#